data_cf49157f9e54f18e534b907ad20f6ef0
#
_entry.id   cf49157f9e54f18e534b907ad20f6ef0
#
_cell.length_a   1.000
_cell.length_b   1.000
_cell.length_c   1.000
_cell.angle_alpha   90.00
_cell.angle_beta   90.00
_cell.angle_gamma   90.00
#
_symmetry.space_group_name_H-M   'P 1'
#
loop_
_entity.id
_entity.type
_entity.pdbx_description
1 polymer ?
#
loop_
_entity_poly.entity_id
_entity_poly.type
_entity_poly.pdbx_seq_one_letter_code
_entity_poly.pdbx_strand_id
1 'polypeptide(L)'
;MRYDENNAYEYDYRRDGRGGRREEPRDMRRPPRRKKRRRFPFWTLPVIFAFLCMLGYAYIYAENQLAAYADFQKTVAAVEGNTFYPGVHVDGIDLGGKTMSEARALLASHETAEAKGFEVFLSDGSSTWRIASDTMALDWDTDSLLAQAYALGRSGSLEDRYAAVRRLESMGAYYDSAYTYDKSQVREMCDSLAAQYYIECVDARVLAFDVANRSFAFSDEQVGRRLDADALYETVIAQLNAGAQGVTIPLPIETVEPSVTRAALTANYGLITSFTTKTTDNSNRNRNIELAAEALNGRMIDANGGTISFNTCTGERTKEKGYKEAAAIAGGASVKETGGGVCQVATTLFNALLRADCSIVKRYPHAWPSDYVPRGEDATVDWPSVDLVMRNDGETPLFVTAWYENQRVTVEVYGMSLGEGVTIDLASETIYVDKVKEEDTVYNYNPNLPLGTTNKIKNAHEGYRTQTYKIWLVNGQEVKREAFYTSDYRKINPTYEYNDGKGPQE
;
A
#
# COMPACT_ATOMS: atom_id res chain seq x y z
N MET A 1 16.17 -32.48 -20.01
CA MET A 1 16.73 -33.66 -19.34
C MET A 1 15.73 -34.76 -19.61
N ARG A 2 15.86 -35.59 -20.67
CA ARG A 2 16.67 -36.81 -20.76
C ARG A 2 16.38 -37.75 -19.58
N TYR A 3 15.77 -38.91 -19.70
CA TYR A 3 16.17 -40.17 -20.35
C TYR A 3 14.92 -41.07 -20.38
N ASP A 4 14.44 -41.74 -21.46
CA ASP A 4 14.97 -42.99 -22.08
C ASP A 4 14.91 -44.17 -21.11
N GLU A 5 14.48 -45.31 -21.40
CA GLU A 5 14.44 -46.24 -22.50
C GLU A 5 13.85 -47.60 -22.07
N ASN A 6 13.10 -48.24 -22.95
CA ASN A 6 13.32 -49.61 -23.44
C ASN A 6 13.20 -50.81 -22.47
N ASN A 7 12.36 -51.78 -22.76
CA ASN A 7 12.77 -52.91 -23.62
C ASN A 7 11.64 -53.90 -23.90
N ALA A 8 11.58 -54.25 -25.13
CA ALA A 8 10.88 -55.38 -25.72
C ALA A 8 11.54 -56.72 -25.37
N TYR A 9 10.77 -57.75 -25.37
CA TYR A 9 11.26 -59.06 -25.84
C TYR A 9 10.13 -59.85 -26.47
N GLU A 10 10.25 -59.99 -27.78
CA GLU A 10 9.71 -60.95 -28.72
C GLU A 10 10.41 -62.29 -28.54
N TYR A 11 9.72 -63.41 -28.63
CA TYR A 11 10.30 -64.65 -29.11
C TYR A 11 9.26 -65.49 -29.85
N ASP A 12 9.53 -65.58 -31.11
CA ASP A 12 9.05 -66.47 -32.14
C ASP A 12 9.83 -67.82 -32.07
N TYR A 13 9.19 -68.97 -32.28
CA TYR A 13 9.85 -70.09 -32.94
C TYR A 13 8.85 -71.03 -33.58
N ARG A 14 9.08 -71.14 -34.82
CA ARG A 14 8.58 -72.02 -35.89
C ARG A 14 9.01 -73.43 -35.71
N ARG A 15 8.26 -74.28 -36.50
CA ARG A 15 8.70 -75.46 -37.39
C ARG A 15 8.80 -76.76 -36.68
N ASP A 16 8.41 -77.76 -37.26
CA ASP A 16 8.32 -78.56 -38.51
C ASP A 16 8.11 -80.00 -38.06
N GLY A 17 7.49 -80.85 -38.64
CA GLY A 17 7.22 -81.27 -40.00
C GLY A 17 7.22 -82.81 -40.12
N ARG A 18 6.46 -83.26 -41.01
CA ARG A 18 6.59 -84.58 -41.74
C ARG A 18 6.42 -85.86 -40.91
N GLY A 19 5.60 -86.75 -41.23
CA GLY A 19 5.25 -87.34 -42.53
C GLY A 19 5.34 -88.88 -42.46
N GLY A 20 4.55 -89.50 -43.11
CA GLY A 20 4.83 -90.92 -43.39
C GLY A 20 3.61 -91.81 -43.33
N ARG A 21 3.15 -92.00 -44.42
CA ARG A 21 2.39 -92.99 -45.16
C ARG A 21 2.63 -94.47 -44.85
N ARG A 22 1.58 -95.20 -45.19
CA ARG A 22 1.49 -96.60 -45.70
C ARG A 22 1.22 -97.66 -44.68
N GLU A 23 0.42 -98.64 -44.91
CA GLU A 23 -0.29 -99.31 -46.02
C GLU A 23 -1.17 -100.37 -45.41
N GLU A 24 -2.33 -100.55 -46.01
CA GLU A 24 -3.07 -101.81 -45.98
C GLU A 24 -2.25 -102.95 -46.51
N PRO A 25 -2.57 -104.30 -46.33
CA PRO A 25 -3.79 -104.86 -46.85
C PRO A 25 -4.33 -106.15 -46.15
N ARG A 26 -5.55 -106.48 -46.61
CA ARG A 26 -6.17 -107.76 -46.98
C ARG A 26 -6.39 -108.88 -45.97
N ASP A 27 -7.63 -109.09 -45.77
CA ASP A 27 -8.50 -110.23 -46.29
C ASP A 27 -8.16 -111.63 -45.81
N MET A 28 -9.07 -112.27 -45.16
CA MET A 28 -9.57 -113.63 -45.52
C MET A 28 -10.79 -114.05 -44.62
N ARG A 29 -11.79 -114.33 -45.27
CA ARG A 29 -12.96 -115.24 -45.19
C ARG A 29 -13.05 -116.23 -44.02
N ARG A 30 -14.24 -116.19 -43.38
CA ARG A 30 -15.28 -117.19 -43.02
C ARG A 30 -14.87 -118.55 -42.38
N PRO A 31 -15.75 -119.18 -41.58
CA PRO A 31 -17.20 -119.36 -41.71
C PRO A 31 -18.03 -119.38 -40.35
N PRO A 32 -19.30 -119.64 -40.46
CA PRO A 32 -20.32 -119.28 -39.40
C PRO A 32 -20.56 -120.37 -38.33
N ARG A 33 -20.93 -120.02 -37.16
CA ARG A 33 -21.53 -120.93 -36.23
C ARG A 33 -22.50 -120.34 -35.21
N ARG A 34 -23.73 -120.77 -35.23
CA ARG A 34 -24.70 -121.12 -34.19
C ARG A 34 -25.03 -120.12 -33.11
N LYS A 35 -26.32 -119.65 -33.13
CA LYS A 35 -27.06 -119.07 -32.06
C LYS A 35 -27.02 -119.93 -30.82
N LYS A 36 -26.47 -119.37 -29.73
CA LYS A 36 -26.80 -119.85 -28.38
C LYS A 36 -27.62 -118.76 -27.71
N ARG A 37 -28.85 -119.08 -27.33
CA ARG A 37 -29.68 -118.29 -26.39
C ARG A 37 -28.90 -118.12 -25.06
N ARG A 38 -28.38 -116.92 -24.81
CA ARG A 38 -27.84 -116.60 -23.48
C ARG A 38 -29.00 -116.09 -22.58
N ARG A 39 -29.30 -116.83 -21.51
CA ARG A 39 -30.08 -116.38 -20.41
C ARG A 39 -29.32 -115.16 -19.80
N PHE A 40 -30.04 -113.98 -19.71
CA PHE A 40 -29.53 -112.83 -18.99
C PHE A 40 -29.35 -113.23 -17.48
N PRO A 41 -28.10 -113.04 -16.95
CA PRO A 41 -27.93 -113.37 -15.51
C PRO A 41 -28.57 -112.24 -14.69
N PHE A 42 -29.27 -112.64 -13.63
CA PHE A 42 -30.10 -111.79 -12.75
C PHE A 42 -29.27 -110.61 -12.09
N TRP A 43 -27.93 -110.71 -12.07
CA TRP A 43 -27.04 -109.68 -11.52
C TRP A 43 -26.81 -108.47 -12.45
N THR A 44 -27.26 -108.54 -13.72
CA THR A 44 -27.14 -107.41 -14.68
C THR A 44 -28.13 -106.26 -14.44
N LEU A 45 -29.26 -106.54 -13.73
CA LEU A 45 -30.25 -105.51 -13.38
C LEU A 45 -29.73 -104.41 -12.43
N PRO A 46 -29.02 -104.75 -11.33
CA PRO A 46 -28.45 -103.70 -10.50
C PRO A 46 -27.33 -102.86 -11.21
N VAL A 47 -26.58 -103.47 -12.16
CA VAL A 47 -25.58 -102.76 -12.94
C VAL A 47 -26.21 -101.80 -13.93
N ILE A 48 -27.35 -102.19 -14.58
CA ILE A 48 -28.12 -101.29 -15.45
C ILE A 48 -28.73 -100.17 -14.60
N PHE A 49 -29.29 -100.52 -13.42
CA PHE A 49 -29.81 -99.45 -12.51
C PHE A 49 -28.75 -98.48 -12.05
N ALA A 50 -27.56 -98.95 -11.62
CA ALA A 50 -26.46 -98.09 -11.24
C ALA A 50 -25.98 -97.21 -12.42
N PHE A 51 -25.96 -97.78 -13.68
CA PHE A 51 -25.62 -97.00 -14.88
C PHE A 51 -26.69 -95.98 -15.22
N LEU A 52 -28.01 -96.27 -15.05
CA LEU A 52 -29.09 -95.32 -15.22
C LEU A 52 -29.05 -94.24 -14.16
N CYS A 53 -28.66 -94.53 -12.89
CA CYS A 53 -28.42 -93.58 -11.86
C CYS A 53 -27.25 -92.69 -12.17
N MET A 54 -26.16 -93.21 -12.65
CA MET A 54 -25.00 -92.44 -13.11
C MET A 54 -25.35 -91.50 -14.30
N LEU A 55 -26.13 -92.04 -15.29
CA LEU A 55 -26.59 -91.18 -16.39
C LEU A 55 -27.55 -90.12 -15.90
N GLY A 56 -28.45 -90.37 -14.93
CA GLY A 56 -29.34 -89.43 -14.30
C GLY A 56 -28.53 -88.38 -13.54
N TYR A 57 -27.52 -88.77 -12.77
CA TYR A 57 -26.62 -87.84 -12.04
C TYR A 57 -25.81 -87.00 -13.06
N ALA A 58 -25.25 -87.61 -14.12
CA ALA A 58 -24.52 -86.87 -15.14
C ALA A 58 -25.40 -85.89 -15.91
N TYR A 59 -26.70 -86.25 -16.11
CA TYR A 59 -27.66 -85.35 -16.74
C TYR A 59 -27.97 -84.16 -15.83
N ILE A 60 -28.29 -84.42 -14.53
CA ILE A 60 -28.55 -83.38 -13.55
C ILE A 60 -27.31 -82.51 -13.37
N TYR A 61 -26.10 -83.12 -13.32
CA TYR A 61 -24.86 -82.37 -13.23
C TYR A 61 -24.63 -81.47 -14.46
N ALA A 62 -24.90 -82.02 -15.67
CA ALA A 62 -24.77 -81.23 -16.91
C ALA A 62 -25.80 -80.10 -16.98
N GLU A 63 -27.06 -80.33 -16.56
CA GLU A 63 -28.06 -79.28 -16.49
C GLU A 63 -27.68 -78.18 -15.48
N ASN A 64 -27.17 -78.55 -14.29
CA ASN A 64 -26.71 -77.61 -13.28
C ASN A 64 -25.48 -76.80 -13.83
N GLN A 65 -24.57 -77.43 -14.56
CA GLN A 65 -23.46 -76.71 -15.17
C GLN A 65 -23.92 -75.76 -16.29
N LEU A 66 -24.90 -76.20 -17.09
CA LEU A 66 -25.50 -75.36 -18.14
C LEU A 66 -26.27 -74.19 -17.53
N ALA A 67 -27.02 -74.42 -16.44
CA ALA A 67 -27.71 -73.37 -15.71
C ALA A 67 -26.73 -72.38 -15.07
N ALA A 68 -25.65 -72.88 -14.41
CA ALA A 68 -24.59 -72.07 -13.86
C ALA A 68 -23.84 -71.25 -14.94
N TYR A 69 -23.57 -71.86 -16.09
CA TYR A 69 -22.99 -71.17 -17.21
C TYR A 69 -23.91 -70.10 -17.81
N ALA A 70 -25.20 -70.41 -17.94
CA ALA A 70 -26.20 -69.41 -18.36
C ALA A 70 -26.34 -68.24 -17.37
N ASP A 71 -26.28 -68.52 -16.07
CA ASP A 71 -26.29 -67.47 -15.03
C ASP A 71 -25.00 -66.66 -15.04
N PHE A 72 -23.85 -67.32 -15.21
CA PHE A 72 -22.56 -66.65 -15.44
C PHE A 72 -22.60 -65.74 -16.67
N GLN A 73 -23.11 -66.20 -17.81
CA GLN A 73 -23.27 -65.40 -19.01
C GLN A 73 -24.18 -64.19 -18.81
N LYS A 74 -25.27 -64.34 -18.06
CA LYS A 74 -26.14 -63.19 -17.66
C LYS A 74 -25.42 -62.21 -16.79
N THR A 75 -24.63 -62.70 -15.84
CA THR A 75 -23.82 -61.86 -14.96
C THR A 75 -22.77 -61.07 -15.76
N VAL A 76 -22.05 -61.73 -16.67
CA VAL A 76 -21.12 -61.10 -17.55
C VAL A 76 -21.80 -60.03 -18.44
N ALA A 77 -22.94 -60.41 -19.06
CA ALA A 77 -23.68 -59.49 -19.94
C ALA A 77 -24.21 -58.26 -19.18
N ALA A 78 -24.55 -58.42 -17.89
CA ALA A 78 -25.03 -57.30 -17.06
C ALA A 78 -23.92 -56.31 -16.71
N VAL A 79 -22.64 -56.76 -16.62
CA VAL A 79 -21.51 -55.91 -16.22
C VAL A 79 -20.61 -55.49 -17.39
N GLU A 80 -20.72 -56.16 -18.54
CA GLU A 80 -19.98 -55.83 -19.77
C GLU A 80 -20.86 -54.98 -20.68
N GLY A 81 -20.49 -53.70 -20.79
CA GLY A 81 -21.13 -52.73 -21.66
C GLY A 81 -20.40 -51.40 -21.67
N ASN A 82 -20.64 -50.66 -22.74
CA ASN A 82 -20.07 -49.30 -22.93
C ASN A 82 -21.09 -48.19 -22.65
N THR A 83 -22.20 -48.56 -22.00
CA THR A 83 -23.30 -47.66 -21.63
C THR A 83 -23.37 -47.50 -20.11
N PHE A 84 -23.92 -46.41 -19.61
CA PHE A 84 -24.21 -46.24 -18.19
C PHE A 84 -25.14 -47.36 -17.71
N TYR A 85 -24.93 -47.81 -16.49
CA TYR A 85 -25.84 -48.79 -15.87
C TYR A 85 -27.20 -48.19 -15.55
N PRO A 86 -28.25 -48.98 -15.57
CA PRO A 86 -29.59 -48.52 -15.12
C PRO A 86 -29.54 -47.92 -13.73
N GLY A 87 -30.32 -46.87 -13.49
CA GLY A 87 -30.43 -46.19 -12.20
C GLY A 87 -29.38 -45.07 -11.98
N VAL A 88 -28.54 -44.77 -12.97
CA VAL A 88 -27.61 -43.61 -12.92
C VAL A 88 -28.33 -42.40 -13.46
N HIS A 89 -28.42 -41.34 -12.61
CA HIS A 89 -29.06 -40.08 -12.98
C HIS A 89 -28.09 -38.91 -12.73
N VAL A 90 -28.09 -37.95 -13.66
CA VAL A 90 -27.39 -36.67 -13.52
C VAL A 90 -28.41 -35.57 -13.81
N ASP A 91 -28.55 -34.58 -12.94
CA ASP A 91 -29.51 -33.46 -13.04
C ASP A 91 -30.97 -33.96 -13.28
N GLY A 92 -31.32 -35.09 -12.66
CA GLY A 92 -32.63 -35.74 -12.85
C GLY A 92 -32.79 -36.49 -14.17
N ILE A 93 -31.80 -36.47 -15.07
CA ILE A 93 -31.82 -37.20 -16.36
C ILE A 93 -31.33 -38.62 -16.16
N ASP A 94 -32.14 -39.63 -16.59
CA ASP A 94 -31.75 -41.03 -16.56
C ASP A 94 -30.72 -41.31 -17.69
N LEU A 95 -29.52 -41.70 -17.29
CA LEU A 95 -28.44 -42.08 -18.20
C LEU A 95 -28.37 -43.59 -18.50
N GLY A 96 -29.23 -44.38 -17.84
CA GLY A 96 -29.25 -45.83 -18.04
C GLY A 96 -29.34 -46.24 -19.51
N GLY A 97 -28.44 -47.10 -19.96
CA GLY A 97 -28.34 -47.56 -21.37
C GLY A 97 -27.76 -46.55 -22.35
N LYS A 98 -27.37 -45.34 -21.92
CA LYS A 98 -26.73 -44.36 -22.79
C LYS A 98 -25.21 -44.54 -22.82
N THR A 99 -24.61 -44.29 -23.96
CA THR A 99 -23.16 -44.19 -24.10
C THR A 99 -22.67 -42.86 -23.48
N MET A 100 -21.37 -42.74 -23.22
CA MET A 100 -20.75 -41.50 -22.73
C MET A 100 -21.06 -40.31 -23.68
N SER A 101 -21.03 -40.51 -24.99
CA SER A 101 -21.33 -39.46 -25.97
C SER A 101 -22.79 -39.01 -25.95
N GLU A 102 -23.73 -39.96 -25.81
CA GLU A 102 -25.17 -39.64 -25.70
C GLU A 102 -25.49 -38.95 -24.42
N ALA A 103 -24.91 -39.39 -23.29
CA ALA A 103 -25.06 -38.77 -21.99
C ALA A 103 -24.55 -37.30 -21.99
N ARG A 104 -23.35 -37.09 -22.58
CA ARG A 104 -22.78 -35.74 -22.73
C ARG A 104 -23.68 -34.84 -23.57
N ALA A 105 -24.21 -35.33 -24.69
CA ALA A 105 -25.11 -34.55 -25.54
C ALA A 105 -26.44 -34.19 -24.86
N LEU A 106 -26.97 -35.11 -24.03
CA LEU A 106 -28.18 -34.87 -23.24
C LEU A 106 -27.95 -33.79 -22.20
N LEU A 107 -26.85 -33.86 -21.41
CA LEU A 107 -26.52 -32.88 -20.39
C LEU A 107 -26.19 -31.51 -21.02
N ALA A 108 -25.46 -31.47 -22.12
CA ALA A 108 -25.16 -30.20 -22.81
C ALA A 108 -26.44 -29.46 -23.26
N SER A 109 -27.49 -30.20 -23.66
CA SER A 109 -28.77 -29.58 -23.99
C SER A 109 -29.54 -29.11 -22.74
N HIS A 110 -29.35 -29.79 -21.61
CA HIS A 110 -29.93 -29.41 -20.33
C HIS A 110 -29.22 -28.19 -19.73
N GLU A 111 -27.89 -28.14 -19.78
CA GLU A 111 -27.07 -27.01 -19.34
C GLU A 111 -27.48 -25.69 -20.02
N THR A 112 -27.88 -25.74 -21.31
CA THR A 112 -28.34 -24.57 -22.03
C THR A 112 -29.80 -24.19 -21.75
N ALA A 113 -30.64 -25.16 -21.38
CA ALA A 113 -32.09 -24.93 -21.20
C ALA A 113 -32.48 -24.57 -19.75
N GLU A 114 -31.75 -25.09 -18.78
CA GLU A 114 -32.06 -24.96 -17.35
C GLU A 114 -30.89 -24.45 -16.52
N ALA A 115 -29.94 -23.73 -17.15
CA ALA A 115 -28.85 -23.14 -16.37
C ALA A 115 -29.47 -22.44 -15.16
N LYS A 116 -29.19 -22.97 -13.94
CA LYS A 116 -29.46 -22.32 -12.66
C LYS A 116 -28.67 -21.04 -12.64
N GLY A 117 -29.11 -20.11 -13.50
CA GLY A 117 -28.41 -18.88 -13.79
C GLY A 117 -28.47 -17.94 -12.60
N PHE A 118 -27.58 -17.00 -12.59
CA PHE A 118 -27.67 -15.82 -11.75
C PHE A 118 -27.94 -14.61 -12.62
N GLU A 119 -28.59 -13.62 -12.05
CA GLU A 119 -28.79 -12.31 -12.68
C GLU A 119 -28.72 -11.24 -11.59
N VAL A 120 -27.76 -10.34 -11.74
CA VAL A 120 -27.52 -9.23 -10.83
C VAL A 120 -27.40 -7.94 -11.65
N PHE A 121 -27.99 -6.88 -11.15
CA PHE A 121 -27.89 -5.54 -11.72
C PHE A 121 -27.10 -4.64 -10.78
N LEU A 122 -26.12 -3.91 -11.33
CA LEU A 122 -25.45 -2.81 -10.64
C LEU A 122 -26.15 -1.53 -11.04
N SER A 123 -26.37 -0.58 -10.13
CA SER A 123 -27.06 0.66 -10.48
C SER A 123 -26.51 1.87 -9.71
N ASP A 124 -26.36 3.00 -10.40
CA ASP A 124 -26.10 4.32 -9.82
C ASP A 124 -27.38 5.14 -9.61
N GLY A 125 -28.57 4.53 -9.85
CA GLY A 125 -29.86 5.18 -9.81
C GLY A 125 -30.32 5.76 -11.16
N SER A 126 -29.42 5.97 -12.12
CA SER A 126 -29.71 6.47 -13.48
C SER A 126 -29.35 5.44 -14.56
N SER A 127 -28.31 4.70 -14.36
CA SER A 127 -27.78 3.66 -15.25
C SER A 127 -27.79 2.30 -14.57
N THR A 128 -27.82 1.24 -15.37
CA THR A 128 -27.83 -0.12 -14.88
C THR A 128 -26.91 -1.00 -15.71
N TRP A 129 -26.10 -1.82 -15.07
CA TRP A 129 -25.21 -2.80 -15.68
C TRP A 129 -25.64 -4.19 -15.25
N ARG A 130 -25.85 -5.07 -16.22
CA ARG A 130 -26.33 -6.44 -16.02
C ARG A 130 -25.15 -7.41 -15.99
N ILE A 131 -25.12 -8.28 -14.99
CA ILE A 131 -24.22 -9.42 -14.89
C ILE A 131 -25.10 -10.66 -14.79
N ALA A 132 -25.00 -11.56 -15.75
CA ALA A 132 -25.84 -12.72 -15.78
C ALA A 132 -25.11 -13.94 -16.40
N SER A 133 -25.55 -15.13 -16.04
CA SER A 133 -24.95 -16.38 -16.50
C SER A 133 -24.99 -16.56 -18.02
N ASP A 134 -25.95 -15.97 -18.70
CA ASP A 134 -26.05 -16.01 -20.16
C ASP A 134 -25.01 -15.14 -20.90
N THR A 135 -24.34 -14.22 -20.19
CA THR A 135 -23.29 -13.36 -20.73
C THR A 135 -21.89 -13.79 -20.30
N MET A 136 -21.77 -14.82 -19.45
CA MET A 136 -20.51 -15.32 -18.93
C MET A 136 -20.27 -16.75 -19.44
N ALA A 137 -19.00 -17.09 -19.71
CA ALA A 137 -18.61 -18.46 -19.99
C ALA A 137 -18.71 -19.28 -18.70
N LEU A 138 -19.62 -20.25 -18.68
CA LEU A 138 -19.76 -21.21 -17.59
C LEU A 138 -18.93 -22.47 -17.92
N ASP A 139 -18.12 -22.90 -16.96
CA ASP A 139 -17.34 -24.14 -17.03
C ASP A 139 -17.99 -25.19 -16.13
N TRP A 140 -18.64 -26.17 -16.77
CA TRP A 140 -19.39 -27.21 -16.08
C TRP A 140 -18.48 -28.39 -15.74
N ASP A 141 -18.71 -29.02 -14.59
CA ASP A 141 -17.98 -30.21 -14.16
C ASP A 141 -18.52 -31.52 -14.78
N THR A 142 -19.40 -31.42 -15.77
CA THR A 142 -20.11 -32.52 -16.44
C THR A 142 -19.19 -33.65 -16.86
N ASP A 143 -18.04 -33.36 -17.48
CA ASP A 143 -17.11 -34.40 -17.93
C ASP A 143 -16.54 -35.20 -16.76
N SER A 144 -16.20 -34.53 -15.66
CA SER A 144 -15.72 -35.17 -14.43
C SER A 144 -16.81 -35.99 -13.78
N LEU A 145 -18.01 -35.45 -13.73
CA LEU A 145 -19.19 -36.08 -13.14
C LEU A 145 -19.61 -37.33 -13.92
N LEU A 146 -19.66 -37.21 -15.25
CA LEU A 146 -19.93 -38.37 -16.14
C LEU A 146 -18.88 -39.45 -15.97
N ALA A 147 -17.59 -39.10 -15.85
CA ALA A 147 -16.53 -40.06 -15.63
C ALA A 147 -16.70 -40.80 -14.28
N GLN A 148 -17.07 -40.09 -13.21
CA GLN A 148 -17.36 -40.68 -11.90
C GLN A 148 -18.60 -41.61 -11.98
N ALA A 149 -19.68 -41.13 -12.55
CA ALA A 149 -20.93 -41.89 -12.70
C ALA A 149 -20.74 -43.14 -13.57
N TYR A 150 -19.91 -43.03 -14.62
CA TYR A 150 -19.58 -44.17 -15.49
C TYR A 150 -18.70 -45.23 -14.81
N ALA A 151 -17.83 -44.81 -13.88
CA ALA A 151 -16.94 -45.73 -13.15
C ALA A 151 -17.69 -46.63 -12.12
N LEU A 152 -18.92 -46.24 -11.75
CA LEU A 152 -19.72 -47.05 -10.82
C LEU A 152 -19.89 -48.49 -11.29
N GLY A 153 -19.61 -49.49 -10.43
CA GLY A 153 -19.73 -50.88 -10.72
C GLY A 153 -18.80 -51.46 -11.76
N ARG A 154 -17.74 -50.70 -12.16
CA ARG A 154 -16.77 -51.13 -13.20
C ARG A 154 -15.43 -51.59 -12.63
N SER A 155 -15.26 -51.57 -11.33
CA SER A 155 -14.05 -52.04 -10.64
C SER A 155 -14.34 -53.17 -9.67
N GLY A 156 -13.35 -54.02 -9.42
CA GLY A 156 -13.46 -55.19 -8.52
C GLY A 156 -13.70 -56.50 -9.27
N SER A 157 -14.05 -57.56 -8.50
CA SER A 157 -14.39 -58.87 -9.05
C SER A 157 -15.71 -58.84 -9.87
N LEU A 158 -15.97 -59.86 -10.67
CA LEU A 158 -17.25 -59.96 -11.41
C LEU A 158 -18.45 -59.93 -10.50
N GLU A 159 -18.34 -60.58 -9.36
CA GLU A 159 -19.39 -60.61 -8.32
C GLU A 159 -19.63 -59.24 -7.70
N ASP A 160 -18.56 -58.51 -7.33
CA ASP A 160 -18.65 -57.16 -6.79
C ASP A 160 -19.28 -56.21 -7.82
N ARG A 161 -18.88 -56.30 -9.05
CA ARG A 161 -19.41 -55.46 -10.15
C ARG A 161 -20.90 -55.76 -10.35
N TYR A 162 -21.30 -57.03 -10.38
CA TYR A 162 -22.71 -57.41 -10.52
C TYR A 162 -23.55 -56.95 -9.36
N ALA A 163 -23.03 -57.08 -8.13
CA ALA A 163 -23.73 -56.59 -6.93
C ALA A 163 -23.89 -55.05 -6.98
N ALA A 164 -22.88 -54.33 -7.45
CA ALA A 164 -22.95 -52.86 -7.62
C ALA A 164 -24.02 -52.48 -8.65
N VAL A 165 -24.08 -53.17 -9.82
CA VAL A 165 -25.12 -52.92 -10.85
C VAL A 165 -26.53 -53.19 -10.29
N ARG A 166 -26.74 -54.30 -9.58
CA ARG A 166 -28.04 -54.58 -8.95
C ARG A 166 -28.42 -53.55 -7.91
N ARG A 167 -27.44 -53.02 -7.18
CA ARG A 167 -27.67 -51.93 -6.22
C ARG A 167 -28.09 -50.64 -6.92
N LEU A 168 -27.43 -50.30 -8.04
CA LEU A 168 -27.79 -49.12 -8.85
C LEU A 168 -29.22 -49.22 -9.38
N GLU A 169 -29.60 -50.41 -9.92
CA GLU A 169 -30.98 -50.67 -10.39
C GLU A 169 -32.05 -50.47 -9.28
N SER A 170 -31.71 -50.82 -8.03
CA SER A 170 -32.67 -50.79 -6.92
C SER A 170 -32.73 -49.47 -6.18
N MET A 171 -31.59 -48.77 -6.02
CA MET A 171 -31.48 -47.57 -5.19
C MET A 171 -31.22 -46.30 -6.02
N GLY A 172 -30.71 -46.43 -7.21
CA GLY A 172 -30.24 -45.33 -8.05
C GLY A 172 -28.92 -44.71 -7.54
N ALA A 173 -28.29 -43.92 -8.39
CA ALA A 173 -27.24 -43.00 -8.07
C ALA A 173 -27.58 -41.65 -8.72
N TYR A 174 -27.61 -40.60 -7.95
CA TYR A 174 -28.06 -39.28 -8.35
C TYR A 174 -26.95 -38.30 -8.15
N TYR A 175 -26.67 -37.52 -9.19
CA TYR A 175 -25.66 -36.49 -9.20
C TYR A 175 -26.26 -35.18 -9.71
N ASP A 176 -25.79 -34.07 -9.16
CA ASP A 176 -26.12 -32.73 -9.63
C ASP A 176 -24.86 -32.11 -10.22
N SER A 177 -24.93 -31.59 -11.45
CA SER A 177 -23.83 -30.87 -12.04
C SER A 177 -23.63 -29.50 -11.38
N ALA A 178 -22.37 -29.08 -11.36
CA ALA A 178 -21.99 -27.77 -10.88
C ALA A 178 -21.19 -27.02 -11.96
N TYR A 179 -21.24 -25.70 -11.90
CA TYR A 179 -20.43 -24.88 -12.81
C TYR A 179 -19.55 -23.89 -12.04
N THR A 180 -18.47 -23.52 -12.66
CA THR A 180 -17.66 -22.36 -12.31
C THR A 180 -17.74 -21.32 -13.42
N TYR A 181 -17.37 -20.08 -13.13
CA TYR A 181 -17.36 -19.00 -14.10
C TYR A 181 -16.10 -18.14 -13.92
N ASP A 182 -15.70 -17.47 -15.00
CA ASP A 182 -14.54 -16.59 -14.96
C ASP A 182 -14.85 -15.31 -14.21
N LYS A 183 -14.34 -15.24 -12.97
CA LYS A 183 -14.50 -14.09 -12.08
C LYS A 183 -13.74 -12.85 -12.54
N SER A 184 -12.81 -13.00 -13.50
CA SER A 184 -12.02 -11.87 -14.02
C SER A 184 -12.91 -10.84 -14.72
N GLN A 185 -13.96 -11.30 -15.44
CA GLN A 185 -14.91 -10.41 -16.10
C GLN A 185 -15.69 -9.52 -15.11
N VAL A 186 -16.05 -10.07 -13.94
CA VAL A 186 -16.69 -9.32 -12.86
C VAL A 186 -15.70 -8.29 -12.30
N ARG A 187 -14.45 -8.70 -12.09
CA ARG A 187 -13.40 -7.83 -11.61
C ARG A 187 -13.15 -6.65 -12.55
N GLU A 188 -12.98 -6.92 -13.83
CA GLU A 188 -12.77 -5.91 -14.87
C GLU A 188 -13.94 -4.91 -14.92
N MET A 189 -15.17 -5.37 -14.76
CA MET A 189 -16.34 -4.51 -14.71
C MET A 189 -16.31 -3.60 -13.47
N CYS A 190 -15.99 -4.14 -12.29
CA CYS A 190 -15.90 -3.36 -11.06
C CYS A 190 -14.80 -2.30 -11.15
N ASP A 191 -13.62 -2.68 -11.68
CA ASP A 191 -12.49 -1.77 -11.88
C ASP A 191 -12.82 -0.67 -12.91
N SER A 192 -13.52 -1.03 -13.99
CA SER A 192 -13.97 -0.07 -15.00
C SER A 192 -14.97 0.93 -14.43
N LEU A 193 -15.92 0.47 -13.62
CA LEU A 193 -16.86 1.34 -12.93
C LEU A 193 -16.16 2.25 -11.93
N ALA A 194 -15.22 1.72 -11.15
CA ALA A 194 -14.43 2.52 -10.22
C ALA A 194 -13.66 3.62 -10.95
N ALA A 195 -13.02 3.30 -12.06
CA ALA A 195 -12.33 4.28 -12.90
C ALA A 195 -13.29 5.33 -13.50
N GLN A 196 -14.49 4.92 -13.93
CA GLN A 196 -15.49 5.82 -14.50
C GLN A 196 -16.01 6.84 -13.48
N TYR A 197 -16.18 6.43 -12.22
CA TYR A 197 -16.72 7.29 -11.16
C TYR A 197 -15.64 8.03 -10.37
N TYR A 198 -14.37 7.74 -10.63
CA TYR A 198 -13.28 8.42 -9.95
C TYR A 198 -13.18 9.89 -10.33
N ILE A 199 -13.23 10.74 -9.33
CA ILE A 199 -12.89 12.16 -9.41
C ILE A 199 -11.87 12.42 -8.31
N GLU A 200 -10.73 12.98 -8.70
CA GLU A 200 -9.68 13.33 -7.73
C GLU A 200 -10.19 14.41 -6.77
N CYS A 201 -9.98 14.20 -5.48
CA CYS A 201 -10.20 15.23 -4.46
C CYS A 201 -9.00 16.18 -4.44
N VAL A 202 -9.24 17.46 -4.63
CA VAL A 202 -8.17 18.48 -4.64
C VAL A 202 -8.49 19.56 -3.64
N ASP A 203 -7.56 19.80 -2.72
CA ASP A 203 -7.64 20.89 -1.77
C ASP A 203 -7.44 22.26 -2.45
N ALA A 204 -8.14 23.25 -1.96
CA ALA A 204 -7.85 24.64 -2.29
C ALA A 204 -6.46 25.03 -1.79
N ARG A 205 -5.76 25.87 -2.54
CA ARG A 205 -4.40 26.32 -2.23
C ARG A 205 -4.22 27.80 -2.52
N VAL A 206 -3.20 28.39 -1.89
CA VAL A 206 -2.76 29.74 -2.20
C VAL A 206 -2.04 29.74 -3.54
N LEU A 207 -2.51 30.55 -4.47
CA LEU A 207 -1.91 30.71 -5.81
C LEU A 207 -0.91 31.84 -5.87
N ALA A 208 -1.21 32.95 -5.19
CA ALA A 208 -0.34 34.14 -5.18
C ALA A 208 -0.60 34.99 -3.96
N PHE A 209 0.43 35.75 -3.57
CA PHE A 209 0.38 36.83 -2.58
C PHE A 209 0.78 38.14 -3.23
N ASP A 210 -0.12 39.10 -3.21
CA ASP A 210 0.15 40.48 -3.62
C ASP A 210 0.74 41.24 -2.44
N VAL A 211 2.05 41.43 -2.46
CA VAL A 211 2.82 42.11 -1.40
C VAL A 211 2.36 43.57 -1.21
N ALA A 212 1.97 44.27 -2.28
CA ALA A 212 1.61 45.66 -2.23
C ALA A 212 0.23 45.88 -1.58
N ASN A 213 -0.73 45.02 -1.95
CA ASN A 213 -2.10 45.08 -1.46
C ASN A 213 -2.37 44.15 -0.26
N ARG A 214 -1.38 43.33 0.12
CA ARG A 214 -1.48 42.30 1.18
C ARG A 214 -2.71 41.39 1.01
N SER A 215 -2.94 40.98 -0.25
CA SER A 215 -4.08 40.16 -0.64
C SER A 215 -3.67 38.86 -1.29
N PHE A 216 -4.53 37.85 -1.22
CA PHE A 216 -4.27 36.50 -1.68
C PHE A 216 -5.20 36.10 -2.81
N ALA A 217 -4.68 35.32 -3.74
CA ALA A 217 -5.45 34.57 -4.71
C ALA A 217 -5.44 33.10 -4.33
N PHE A 218 -6.62 32.46 -4.34
CA PHE A 218 -6.79 31.05 -4.00
C PHE A 218 -7.35 30.27 -5.19
N SER A 219 -6.99 28.99 -5.32
CA SER A 219 -7.72 28.08 -6.21
C SER A 219 -9.04 27.66 -5.55
N ASP A 220 -9.95 27.16 -6.39
CA ASP A 220 -11.09 26.42 -5.90
C ASP A 220 -10.63 25.01 -5.50
N GLU A 221 -11.32 24.41 -4.55
CA GLU A 221 -11.24 23.00 -4.24
C GLU A 221 -12.03 22.16 -5.22
N GLN A 222 -11.72 20.87 -5.28
CA GLN A 222 -12.51 19.90 -6.03
C GLN A 222 -12.95 18.78 -5.11
N VAL A 223 -14.25 18.63 -4.94
CA VAL A 223 -14.82 17.48 -4.24
C VAL A 223 -14.53 16.21 -5.04
N GLY A 224 -13.93 15.26 -4.40
CA GLY A 224 -13.60 13.98 -4.98
C GLY A 224 -14.77 13.00 -4.97
N ARG A 225 -14.63 11.94 -5.74
CA ARG A 225 -15.56 10.82 -5.77
C ARG A 225 -14.80 9.54 -6.01
N ARG A 226 -15.15 8.49 -5.30
CA ARG A 226 -14.55 7.17 -5.48
C ARG A 226 -15.60 6.08 -5.35
N LEU A 227 -15.33 4.96 -5.99
CA LEU A 227 -16.05 3.72 -5.82
C LEU A 227 -15.03 2.66 -5.40
N ASP A 228 -15.31 1.95 -4.31
CA ASP A 228 -14.48 0.84 -3.84
C ASP A 228 -14.76 -0.40 -4.71
N ALA A 229 -13.86 -0.65 -5.67
CA ALA A 229 -13.97 -1.77 -6.58
C ALA A 229 -13.87 -3.12 -5.87
N ASP A 230 -13.09 -3.22 -4.78
CA ASP A 230 -12.91 -4.45 -4.02
C ASP A 230 -14.19 -4.80 -3.25
N ALA A 231 -14.76 -3.82 -2.54
CA ALA A 231 -16.02 -4.01 -1.81
C ALA A 231 -17.19 -4.31 -2.77
N LEU A 232 -17.24 -3.66 -3.92
CA LEU A 232 -18.24 -3.96 -4.94
C LEU A 232 -18.08 -5.38 -5.48
N TYR A 233 -16.85 -5.76 -5.85
CA TYR A 233 -16.55 -7.10 -6.35
C TYR A 233 -16.95 -8.20 -5.36
N GLU A 234 -16.57 -8.10 -4.09
CA GLU A 234 -16.95 -9.07 -3.07
C GLU A 234 -18.47 -9.18 -2.91
N THR A 235 -19.16 -8.03 -2.95
CA THR A 235 -20.63 -7.99 -2.86
C THR A 235 -21.26 -8.69 -4.08
N VAL A 236 -20.77 -8.41 -5.27
CA VAL A 236 -21.26 -9.04 -6.51
C VAL A 236 -21.03 -10.55 -6.46
N ILE A 237 -19.79 -10.97 -6.17
CA ILE A 237 -19.44 -12.42 -6.11
C ILE A 237 -20.28 -13.15 -5.08
N ALA A 238 -20.57 -12.55 -3.94
CA ALA A 238 -21.45 -13.16 -2.94
C ALA A 238 -22.87 -13.39 -3.48
N GLN A 239 -23.43 -12.44 -4.24
CA GLN A 239 -24.76 -12.58 -4.85
C GLN A 239 -24.77 -13.61 -5.98
N LEU A 240 -23.72 -13.62 -6.83
CA LEU A 240 -23.60 -14.62 -7.89
C LEU A 240 -23.48 -16.04 -7.34
N ASN A 241 -22.66 -16.24 -6.30
CA ASN A 241 -22.52 -17.55 -5.63
C ASN A 241 -23.80 -18.00 -4.92
N ALA A 242 -24.65 -17.06 -4.50
CA ALA A 242 -25.97 -17.35 -3.91
C ALA A 242 -27.05 -17.67 -4.97
N GLY A 243 -26.72 -17.60 -6.26
CA GLY A 243 -27.68 -17.79 -7.34
C GLY A 243 -28.74 -16.69 -7.40
N ALA A 244 -28.37 -15.45 -7.07
CA ALA A 244 -29.29 -14.33 -7.02
C ALA A 244 -29.98 -14.10 -8.37
N GLN A 245 -31.28 -13.83 -8.36
CA GLN A 245 -32.10 -13.56 -9.54
C GLN A 245 -32.72 -12.17 -9.45
N GLY A 246 -32.37 -11.28 -10.40
CA GLY A 246 -32.93 -9.94 -10.49
C GLY A 246 -32.57 -9.00 -9.34
N VAL A 247 -31.51 -9.29 -8.58
CA VAL A 247 -31.05 -8.44 -7.47
C VAL A 247 -30.35 -7.20 -8.01
N THR A 248 -30.74 -6.02 -7.52
CA THR A 248 -30.07 -4.76 -7.84
C THR A 248 -29.15 -4.37 -6.69
N ILE A 249 -27.87 -4.19 -6.98
CA ILE A 249 -26.83 -3.71 -6.07
C ILE A 249 -26.59 -2.23 -6.40
N PRO A 250 -26.84 -1.31 -5.47
CA PRO A 250 -26.47 0.09 -5.67
C PRO A 250 -24.94 0.22 -5.68
N LEU A 251 -24.41 1.04 -6.59
CA LEU A 251 -22.99 1.36 -6.61
C LEU A 251 -22.60 2.12 -5.33
N PRO A 252 -21.60 1.65 -4.55
CA PRO A 252 -21.15 2.31 -3.33
C PRO A 252 -20.26 3.50 -3.68
N ILE A 253 -20.84 4.56 -4.23
CA ILE A 253 -20.13 5.77 -4.62
C ILE A 253 -20.00 6.67 -3.40
N GLU A 254 -18.77 6.94 -2.97
CA GLU A 254 -18.46 7.80 -1.85
C GLU A 254 -18.00 9.18 -2.35
N THR A 255 -18.47 10.22 -1.69
CA THR A 255 -17.95 11.58 -1.83
C THR A 255 -16.73 11.74 -0.93
N VAL A 256 -15.64 12.32 -1.46
CA VAL A 256 -14.42 12.64 -0.70
C VAL A 256 -14.33 14.15 -0.60
N GLU A 257 -14.56 14.65 0.60
CA GLU A 257 -14.52 16.09 0.85
C GLU A 257 -13.07 16.58 0.95
N PRO A 258 -12.71 17.72 0.37
CA PRO A 258 -11.39 18.32 0.51
C PRO A 258 -11.15 18.77 1.96
N SER A 259 -9.92 18.60 2.41
CA SER A 259 -9.49 19.01 3.74
C SER A 259 -9.38 20.53 3.87
N VAL A 260 -9.06 21.22 2.76
CA VAL A 260 -8.91 22.67 2.69
C VAL A 260 -9.84 23.23 1.62
N THR A 261 -10.77 24.08 2.03
CA THR A 261 -11.68 24.78 1.09
C THR A 261 -11.21 26.21 0.86
N ARG A 262 -11.55 26.77 -0.31
CA ARG A 262 -11.32 28.18 -0.61
C ARG A 262 -12.03 29.09 0.39
N ALA A 263 -13.21 28.73 0.84
CA ALA A 263 -13.94 29.46 1.86
C ALA A 263 -13.16 29.50 3.17
N ALA A 264 -12.57 28.37 3.61
CA ALA A 264 -11.73 28.29 4.81
C ALA A 264 -10.46 29.14 4.65
N LEU A 265 -9.78 29.06 3.50
CA LEU A 265 -8.63 29.91 3.21
C LEU A 265 -9.00 31.39 3.24
N THR A 266 -10.08 31.79 2.58
CA THR A 266 -10.53 33.20 2.54
C THR A 266 -10.86 33.74 3.92
N ALA A 267 -11.44 32.93 4.79
CA ALA A 267 -11.82 33.35 6.15
C ALA A 267 -10.63 33.44 7.11
N ASN A 268 -9.63 32.58 6.94
CA ASN A 268 -8.60 32.37 7.97
C ASN A 268 -7.18 32.72 7.51
N TYR A 269 -7.01 33.07 6.23
CA TYR A 269 -5.67 33.38 5.68
C TYR A 269 -5.42 34.88 5.70
N GLY A 270 -4.42 35.32 6.46
CA GLY A 270 -4.16 36.74 6.61
C GLY A 270 -2.90 37.00 7.42
N LEU A 271 -2.84 38.18 8.05
CA LEU A 271 -1.75 38.55 8.93
C LEU A 271 -1.76 37.69 10.20
N ILE A 272 -0.72 36.90 10.44
CA ILE A 272 -0.53 36.13 11.66
C ILE A 272 0.11 37.01 12.73
N THR A 273 1.19 37.69 12.38
CA THR A 273 1.97 38.51 13.32
C THR A 273 2.74 39.62 12.60
N SER A 274 3.02 40.69 13.38
CA SER A 274 3.91 41.80 13.02
C SER A 274 4.89 42.04 14.15
N PHE A 275 6.20 42.08 13.82
CA PHE A 275 7.24 42.39 14.79
C PHE A 275 8.12 43.53 14.30
N THR A 276 8.41 44.47 15.18
CA THR A 276 9.13 45.72 14.85
C THR A 276 10.24 45.97 15.84
N THR A 277 11.42 46.33 15.34
CA THR A 277 12.53 46.83 16.18
C THR A 277 12.93 48.22 15.77
N LYS A 278 13.29 49.07 16.79
CA LYS A 278 13.75 50.45 16.57
C LYS A 278 15.23 50.46 16.24
N THR A 279 15.64 51.20 15.19
CA THR A 279 17.01 51.36 14.81
C THR A 279 17.65 52.64 15.38
N THR A 280 18.97 52.77 15.27
CA THR A 280 19.72 53.95 15.70
C THR A 280 19.70 55.01 14.59
N ASP A 281 20.06 56.25 14.94
CA ASP A 281 20.19 57.35 13.98
C ASP A 281 21.56 57.29 13.28
N ASN A 282 21.76 56.27 12.46
CA ASN A 282 22.97 56.09 11.65
C ASN A 282 22.57 55.73 10.21
N SER A 283 22.77 56.65 9.30
CA SER A 283 22.33 56.51 7.89
C SER A 283 22.92 55.30 7.18
N ASN A 284 24.21 55.00 7.39
CA ASN A 284 24.85 53.81 6.75
C ASN A 284 24.26 52.50 7.27
N ARG A 285 24.08 52.43 8.61
CA ARG A 285 23.45 51.28 9.29
C ARG A 285 22.02 51.07 8.79
N ASN A 286 21.25 52.18 8.73
CA ASN A 286 19.86 52.13 8.32
C ASN A 286 19.72 51.76 6.84
N ARG A 287 20.66 52.18 5.95
CA ARG A 287 20.70 51.69 4.55
C ARG A 287 20.95 50.20 4.48
N ASN A 288 21.86 49.64 5.29
CA ASN A 288 22.07 48.17 5.35
C ASN A 288 20.84 47.42 5.80
N ILE A 289 20.11 47.96 6.82
CA ILE A 289 18.84 47.38 7.31
C ILE A 289 17.79 47.43 6.22
N GLU A 290 17.64 48.52 5.52
CA GLU A 290 16.70 48.69 4.40
C GLU A 290 16.95 47.62 3.30
N LEU A 291 18.20 47.51 2.85
CA LEU A 291 18.59 46.51 1.82
C LEU A 291 18.31 45.07 2.28
N ALA A 292 18.57 44.75 3.53
CA ALA A 292 18.31 43.43 4.07
C ALA A 292 16.79 43.16 4.21
N ALA A 293 16.00 44.15 4.58
CA ALA A 293 14.55 44.06 4.63
C ALA A 293 13.95 43.90 3.23
N GLU A 294 14.40 44.70 2.26
CA GLU A 294 14.00 44.58 0.85
C GLU A 294 14.24 43.15 0.31
N ALA A 295 15.36 42.52 0.67
CA ALA A 295 15.71 41.17 0.26
C ALA A 295 14.80 40.07 0.85
N LEU A 296 14.16 40.33 1.97
CA LEU A 296 13.19 39.45 2.64
C LEU A 296 11.76 39.70 2.15
N ASN A 297 11.50 40.89 1.61
CA ASN A 297 10.14 41.30 1.25
C ASN A 297 9.56 40.43 0.13
N GLY A 298 8.36 39.87 0.34
CA GLY A 298 7.70 39.00 -0.63
C GLY A 298 8.22 37.55 -0.64
N ARG A 299 9.04 37.14 0.32
CA ARG A 299 9.50 35.74 0.42
C ARG A 299 8.36 34.83 0.88
N MET A 300 8.30 33.66 0.24
CA MET A 300 7.43 32.58 0.63
C MET A 300 8.24 31.49 1.33
N ILE A 301 7.62 30.86 2.32
CA ILE A 301 8.15 29.68 3.01
C ILE A 301 7.13 28.57 2.78
N ASP A 302 7.54 27.55 2.02
CA ASP A 302 6.67 26.42 1.67
C ASP A 302 6.12 25.74 2.92
N ALA A 303 4.97 25.09 2.77
CA ALA A 303 4.38 24.25 3.78
C ALA A 303 5.22 22.99 4.08
N ASN A 304 4.85 22.26 5.13
CA ASN A 304 5.33 20.91 5.43
C ASN A 304 6.86 20.80 5.50
N GLY A 305 7.50 21.72 6.21
CA GLY A 305 8.94 21.69 6.43
C GLY A 305 9.76 22.59 5.52
N GLY A 306 9.11 23.45 4.73
CA GLY A 306 9.78 24.49 3.95
C GLY A 306 10.60 25.43 4.84
N THR A 307 11.74 25.91 4.36
CA THR A 307 12.67 26.72 5.16
C THR A 307 12.97 28.06 4.51
N ILE A 308 13.25 29.06 5.36
CA ILE A 308 13.82 30.35 4.95
C ILE A 308 15.20 30.50 5.59
N SER A 309 16.21 30.80 4.77
CA SER A 309 17.56 31.14 5.20
C SER A 309 17.79 32.62 4.97
N PHE A 310 18.16 33.34 6.03
CA PHE A 310 18.45 34.77 5.93
C PHE A 310 19.60 35.06 4.98
N ASN A 311 20.69 34.26 5.09
CA ASN A 311 21.85 34.42 4.23
C ASN A 311 21.52 34.11 2.75
N THR A 312 20.69 33.10 2.50
CA THR A 312 20.26 32.81 1.11
C THR A 312 19.42 33.96 0.53
N CYS A 313 18.56 34.58 1.32
CA CYS A 313 17.74 35.71 0.86
C CYS A 313 18.55 36.95 0.58
N THR A 314 19.49 37.33 1.45
CA THR A 314 20.25 38.58 1.37
C THR A 314 21.55 38.41 0.57
N GLY A 315 22.14 37.22 0.56
CA GLY A 315 23.47 36.96 0.00
C GLY A 315 24.58 37.64 0.78
N GLU A 316 25.79 37.69 0.17
CA GLU A 316 26.92 38.42 0.71
C GLU A 316 26.64 39.94 0.72
N ARG A 317 27.03 40.63 1.81
CA ARG A 317 26.79 42.04 2.03
C ARG A 317 28.00 42.83 1.51
N THR A 318 28.00 43.14 0.20
CA THR A 318 29.12 43.81 -0.43
C THR A 318 28.80 45.29 -0.73
N LYS A 319 29.87 46.10 -0.95
CA LYS A 319 29.73 47.52 -1.34
C LYS A 319 29.04 47.64 -2.70
N GLU A 320 29.26 46.70 -3.59
CA GLU A 320 28.68 46.67 -4.95
C GLU A 320 27.16 46.50 -4.89
N LYS A 321 26.64 45.77 -3.87
CA LYS A 321 25.21 45.64 -3.57
C LYS A 321 24.62 46.84 -2.85
N GLY A 322 25.43 47.86 -2.55
CA GLY A 322 25.01 49.09 -1.89
C GLY A 322 25.14 49.08 -0.36
N TYR A 323 25.66 47.99 0.25
CA TYR A 323 25.92 47.96 1.67
C TYR A 323 27.05 48.90 2.06
N LYS A 324 26.94 49.53 3.25
CA LYS A 324 27.84 50.52 3.79
C LYS A 324 28.60 50.02 5.01
N GLU A 325 29.72 50.62 5.30
CA GLU A 325 30.43 50.39 6.55
C GLU A 325 29.65 51.05 7.72
N ALA A 326 29.33 50.23 8.70
CA ALA A 326 28.68 50.64 9.94
C ALA A 326 29.18 49.79 11.11
N ALA A 327 28.83 50.17 12.32
CA ALA A 327 29.21 49.42 13.52
C ALA A 327 28.61 48.00 13.46
N ALA A 328 29.46 47.00 13.65
CA ALA A 328 29.16 45.58 13.77
C ALA A 328 29.86 45.00 15.01
N ILE A 329 29.41 43.85 15.46
CA ILE A 329 30.00 43.11 16.58
C ILE A 329 30.84 41.96 16.01
N ALA A 330 32.15 42.04 16.08
CA ALA A 330 33.06 40.97 15.65
C ALA A 330 34.16 40.75 16.71
N GLY A 331 34.47 39.46 16.98
CA GLY A 331 35.53 39.07 17.91
C GLY A 331 35.36 39.57 19.35
N GLY A 332 34.14 39.97 19.75
CA GLY A 332 33.89 40.54 21.08
C GLY A 332 34.25 42.06 21.17
N ALA A 333 34.35 42.74 20.03
CA ALA A 333 34.55 44.19 19.96
C ALA A 333 33.57 44.82 18.97
N SER A 334 33.33 46.14 19.12
CA SER A 334 32.60 46.92 18.13
C SER A 334 33.57 47.33 17.02
N VAL A 335 33.35 46.86 15.81
CA VAL A 335 34.20 47.17 14.65
C VAL A 335 33.35 47.82 13.54
N LYS A 336 34.00 48.44 12.57
CA LYS A 336 33.33 48.94 11.37
C LYS A 336 33.44 47.87 10.28
N GLU A 337 32.29 47.33 9.84
CA GLU A 337 32.23 46.35 8.77
C GLU A 337 31.12 46.70 7.77
N THR A 338 31.30 46.27 6.53
CA THR A 338 30.28 46.40 5.49
C THR A 338 29.08 45.49 5.86
N GLY A 339 27.88 46.06 5.93
CA GLY A 339 26.67 45.32 6.36
C GLY A 339 26.32 45.42 7.84
N GLY A 340 27.07 46.27 8.63
CA GLY A 340 26.73 46.52 10.02
C GLY A 340 25.24 46.93 10.20
N GLY A 341 24.53 46.26 11.10
CA GLY A 341 23.09 46.45 11.33
C GLY A 341 22.18 45.33 10.82
N VAL A 342 22.66 44.48 9.92
CA VAL A 342 21.86 43.41 9.25
C VAL A 342 21.35 42.37 10.27
N CYS A 343 22.12 42.08 11.34
CA CYS A 343 21.65 41.18 12.41
C CYS A 343 20.35 41.65 13.08
N GLN A 344 20.06 42.97 13.10
CA GLN A 344 18.79 43.46 13.61
C GLN A 344 17.62 43.03 12.73
N VAL A 345 17.80 43.01 11.40
CA VAL A 345 16.77 42.50 10.48
C VAL A 345 16.56 41.01 10.68
N ALA A 346 17.66 40.23 10.84
CA ALA A 346 17.59 38.81 11.16
C ALA A 346 16.85 38.55 12.49
N THR A 347 17.15 39.35 13.51
CA THR A 347 16.46 39.28 14.80
C THR A 347 14.96 39.60 14.68
N THR A 348 14.61 40.63 13.89
CA THR A 348 13.21 41.02 13.67
C THR A 348 12.46 39.90 12.93
N LEU A 349 13.06 39.30 11.89
CA LEU A 349 12.53 38.13 11.19
C LEU A 349 12.37 36.93 12.12
N PHE A 350 13.39 36.63 12.93
CA PHE A 350 13.36 35.54 13.90
C PHE A 350 12.16 35.65 14.86
N ASN A 351 11.95 36.83 15.41
CA ASN A 351 10.83 37.09 16.34
C ASN A 351 9.48 37.00 15.63
N ALA A 352 9.36 37.50 14.42
CA ALA A 352 8.14 37.39 13.66
C ALA A 352 7.82 35.91 13.31
N LEU A 353 8.79 35.14 12.84
CA LEU A 353 8.59 33.74 12.46
C LEU A 353 8.30 32.83 13.68
N LEU A 354 8.92 33.10 14.85
CA LEU A 354 8.58 32.36 16.08
C LEU A 354 7.13 32.59 16.52
N ARG A 355 6.64 33.82 16.37
CA ARG A 355 5.26 34.21 16.68
C ARG A 355 4.26 33.72 15.63
N ALA A 356 4.76 33.31 14.44
CA ALA A 356 4.01 32.61 13.43
C ALA A 356 4.12 31.08 13.52
N ASP A 357 4.58 30.55 14.66
CA ASP A 357 4.72 29.14 14.99
C ASP A 357 5.80 28.37 14.20
N CYS A 358 6.76 29.08 13.60
CA CYS A 358 7.89 28.43 12.92
C CYS A 358 8.88 27.81 13.90
N SER A 359 9.57 26.75 13.46
CA SER A 359 10.65 26.09 14.19
C SER A 359 12.02 26.65 13.85
N ILE A 360 12.94 26.58 14.79
CA ILE A 360 14.33 26.98 14.62
C ILE A 360 15.12 25.81 13.99
N VAL A 361 15.74 26.04 12.84
CA VAL A 361 16.71 25.10 12.25
C VAL A 361 18.13 25.52 12.59
N LYS A 362 18.45 26.82 12.42
CA LYS A 362 19.72 27.42 12.84
C LYS A 362 19.46 28.79 13.41
N ARG A 363 20.05 29.07 14.55
CA ARG A 363 20.05 30.40 15.20
C ARG A 363 21.24 30.50 16.14
N TYR A 364 21.89 31.64 16.13
CA TYR A 364 23.02 31.97 17.01
C TYR A 364 22.70 33.28 17.77
N PRO A 365 22.89 33.32 19.09
CA PRO A 365 22.83 34.61 19.82
C PRO A 365 24.08 35.44 19.51
N HIS A 366 24.00 36.75 19.75
CA HIS A 366 25.19 37.59 19.69
C HIS A 366 26.20 37.21 20.79
N ALA A 367 27.44 37.68 20.66
CA ALA A 367 28.45 37.47 21.68
C ALA A 367 28.04 38.11 23.05
N TRP A 368 27.31 39.23 23.03
CA TRP A 368 26.64 39.86 24.15
C TRP A 368 25.25 40.33 23.77
N PRO A 369 24.32 40.53 24.73
CA PRO A 369 22.94 40.87 24.43
C PRO A 369 22.82 42.11 23.56
N SER A 370 21.92 42.08 22.56
CA SER A 370 21.53 43.25 21.80
C SER A 370 20.61 44.13 22.64
N ASP A 371 20.50 45.42 22.33
CA ASP A 371 19.69 46.42 23.01
C ASP A 371 18.31 46.65 22.39
N TYR A 372 18.01 46.05 21.27
CA TYR A 372 16.77 46.22 20.51
C TYR A 372 15.72 45.11 20.74
N VAL A 373 16.07 44.04 21.45
CA VAL A 373 15.16 42.98 21.91
C VAL A 373 15.56 42.50 23.32
N PRO A 374 14.68 41.83 24.07
CA PRO A 374 15.03 41.14 25.31
C PRO A 374 16.15 40.14 25.13
N ARG A 375 16.95 39.90 26.20
CA ARG A 375 17.99 38.85 26.17
C ARG A 375 17.35 37.50 25.83
N GLY A 376 17.98 36.73 24.95
CA GLY A 376 17.46 35.45 24.49
C GLY A 376 16.66 35.53 23.21
N GLU A 377 16.20 36.72 22.78
CA GLU A 377 15.35 36.89 21.60
C GLU A 377 16.07 37.41 20.36
N ASP A 378 17.40 37.48 20.39
CA ASP A 378 18.22 37.94 19.27
C ASP A 378 18.67 36.83 18.35
N ALA A 379 19.02 37.15 17.11
CA ALA A 379 19.64 36.27 16.14
C ALA A 379 20.76 37.00 15.41
N THR A 380 21.99 36.48 15.46
CA THR A 380 23.13 37.01 14.71
C THR A 380 23.34 36.26 13.41
N VAL A 381 23.79 36.97 12.39
CA VAL A 381 24.12 36.42 11.08
C VAL A 381 25.44 36.96 10.59
N ASP A 382 26.22 36.12 9.94
CA ASP A 382 27.47 36.49 9.26
C ASP A 382 27.68 35.59 8.02
N TRP A 383 28.15 36.19 6.95
CA TRP A 383 28.35 35.48 5.70
C TRP A 383 29.70 34.76 5.67
N PRO A 384 29.74 33.50 5.18
CA PRO A 384 28.63 32.65 4.74
C PRO A 384 28.08 31.73 5.82
N SER A 385 28.71 31.61 6.98
CA SER A 385 28.59 30.48 7.90
C SER A 385 27.60 30.66 9.05
N VAL A 386 27.44 31.87 9.57
CA VAL A 386 26.52 32.16 10.66
C VAL A 386 25.19 32.61 10.06
N ASP A 387 24.19 31.74 10.11
CA ASP A 387 22.90 31.96 9.45
C ASP A 387 21.73 31.82 10.40
N LEU A 388 20.63 32.49 10.09
CA LEU A 388 19.31 32.24 10.63
C LEU A 388 18.52 31.42 9.63
N VAL A 389 18.14 30.20 10.02
CA VAL A 389 17.29 29.33 9.23
C VAL A 389 16.08 28.93 10.05
N MET A 390 14.90 29.27 9.55
CA MET A 390 13.62 28.95 10.16
C MET A 390 12.81 28.02 9.27
N ARG A 391 11.92 27.20 9.86
CA ARG A 391 11.13 26.19 9.16
C ARG A 391 9.64 26.38 9.46
N ASN A 392 8.84 26.32 8.41
CA ASN A 392 7.41 26.27 8.49
C ASN A 392 6.96 24.79 8.62
N ASP A 393 6.48 24.40 9.78
CA ASP A 393 5.95 23.05 10.04
C ASP A 393 4.44 22.93 9.75
N GLY A 394 3.79 24.05 9.35
CA GLY A 394 2.37 24.08 9.02
C GLY A 394 2.04 23.50 7.64
N GLU A 395 0.79 23.20 7.44
CA GLU A 395 0.24 22.61 6.20
C GLU A 395 0.02 23.62 5.07
N THR A 396 0.17 24.90 5.36
CA THR A 396 0.01 25.99 4.39
C THR A 396 1.27 26.84 4.29
N PRO A 397 1.56 27.45 3.14
CA PRO A 397 2.72 28.32 2.99
C PRO A 397 2.58 29.60 3.84
N LEU A 398 3.74 30.15 4.27
CA LEU A 398 3.83 31.45 4.92
C LEU A 398 4.43 32.46 3.96
N PHE A 399 4.04 33.72 4.11
CA PHE A 399 4.59 34.83 3.32
C PHE A 399 5.16 35.89 4.26
N VAL A 400 6.32 36.40 3.90
CA VAL A 400 7.04 37.41 4.68
C VAL A 400 7.03 38.73 3.92
N THR A 401 6.59 39.80 4.61
CA THR A 401 6.87 41.17 4.14
C THR A 401 7.82 41.85 5.13
N ALA A 402 8.74 42.64 4.61
CA ALA A 402 9.71 43.34 5.43
C ALA A 402 10.05 44.68 4.82
N TRP A 403 10.14 45.72 5.68
CA TRP A 403 10.50 47.06 5.25
C TRP A 403 11.16 47.84 6.38
N TYR A 404 11.88 48.88 5.98
CA TYR A 404 12.44 49.85 6.89
C TYR A 404 11.76 51.22 6.67
N GLU A 405 11.27 51.83 7.71
CA GLU A 405 10.63 53.14 7.69
C GLU A 405 10.73 53.81 9.04
N ASN A 406 10.99 55.14 9.09
CA ASN A 406 10.97 55.96 10.31
C ASN A 406 11.82 55.40 11.46
N GLN A 407 13.04 54.97 11.18
CA GLN A 407 13.96 54.32 12.12
C GLN A 407 13.39 53.05 12.76
N ARG A 408 12.58 52.30 12.01
CA ARG A 408 12.03 51.03 12.42
C ARG A 408 12.18 50.02 11.28
N VAL A 409 12.53 48.79 11.61
CA VAL A 409 12.40 47.67 10.71
C VAL A 409 11.26 46.81 11.18
N THR A 410 10.34 46.52 10.28
CA THR A 410 9.14 45.72 10.55
C THR A 410 9.17 44.48 9.64
N VAL A 411 8.81 43.36 10.21
CA VAL A 411 8.55 42.10 9.51
C VAL A 411 7.15 41.64 9.86
N GLU A 412 6.34 41.40 8.85
CA GLU A 412 5.03 40.76 8.96
C GLU A 412 5.07 39.36 8.37
N VAL A 413 4.36 38.44 9.00
CA VAL A 413 4.18 37.08 8.51
C VAL A 413 2.71 36.82 8.28
N TYR A 414 2.38 36.38 7.08
CA TYR A 414 1.04 36.06 6.62
C TYR A 414 0.91 34.56 6.37
N GLY A 415 -0.24 34.02 6.62
CA GLY A 415 -0.56 32.61 6.45
C GLY A 415 -1.91 32.24 7.04
N MET A 416 -2.13 30.97 7.26
CA MET A 416 -3.30 30.47 7.96
C MET A 416 -3.25 30.91 9.43
N SER A 417 -4.36 31.43 9.95
CA SER A 417 -4.51 31.79 11.36
C SER A 417 -4.15 30.64 12.28
N LEU A 418 -3.51 30.93 13.41
CA LEU A 418 -3.19 29.95 14.45
C LEU A 418 -4.44 29.45 15.22
N GLY A 419 -5.60 30.01 14.91
CA GLY A 419 -6.88 29.76 15.55
C GLY A 419 -7.54 31.06 16.02
N GLU A 420 -8.81 31.01 16.35
CA GLU A 420 -9.57 32.19 16.78
C GLU A 420 -9.00 32.78 18.07
N GLY A 421 -8.53 34.03 18.01
CA GLY A 421 -7.94 34.75 19.14
C GLY A 421 -6.59 34.20 19.62
N VAL A 422 -6.01 33.22 18.90
CA VAL A 422 -4.72 32.61 19.27
C VAL A 422 -3.57 33.47 18.76
N THR A 423 -2.66 33.80 19.67
CA THR A 423 -1.38 34.43 19.34
C THR A 423 -0.25 33.75 20.10
N ILE A 424 0.96 33.86 19.57
CA ILE A 424 2.17 33.35 20.21
C ILE A 424 3.03 34.55 20.60
N ASP A 425 3.57 34.52 21.81
CA ASP A 425 4.56 35.49 22.30
C ASP A 425 5.76 34.75 22.90
N LEU A 426 6.81 35.50 23.20
CA LEU A 426 8.01 35.02 23.88
C LEU A 426 8.19 35.71 25.22
N ALA A 427 8.73 34.99 26.20
CA ALA A 427 9.25 35.55 27.42
C ALA A 427 10.63 34.95 27.70
N SER A 428 11.53 35.81 28.20
CA SER A 428 12.92 35.40 28.44
C SER A 428 13.33 35.74 29.85
N GLU A 429 13.95 34.79 30.56
CA GLU A 429 14.43 34.93 31.92
C GLU A 429 15.93 34.67 31.99
N THR A 430 16.68 35.57 32.63
CA THR A 430 18.11 35.35 32.88
C THR A 430 18.24 34.37 34.06
N ILE A 431 18.74 33.17 33.78
CA ILE A 431 18.89 32.11 34.79
C ILE A 431 20.31 32.05 35.40
N TYR A 432 21.30 32.70 34.76
CA TYR A 432 22.66 32.77 35.28
C TYR A 432 23.35 34.04 34.79
N VAL A 433 24.21 34.65 35.68
CA VAL A 433 25.01 35.84 35.38
C VAL A 433 26.46 35.56 35.76
N ASP A 434 27.36 35.65 34.78
CA ASP A 434 28.80 35.63 35.00
C ASP A 434 29.34 37.08 35.07
N LYS A 435 29.47 37.59 36.29
CA LYS A 435 29.89 38.95 36.53
C LYS A 435 31.34 39.18 36.14
N VAL A 436 31.63 40.32 35.55
CA VAL A 436 32.99 40.80 35.34
C VAL A 436 33.56 41.32 36.65
N LYS A 437 34.72 40.85 37.05
CA LYS A 437 35.43 41.28 38.25
C LYS A 437 36.64 42.15 37.83
N GLU A 438 37.21 42.88 38.77
CA GLU A 438 38.37 43.72 38.54
C GLU A 438 39.60 42.90 38.07
N GLU A 439 39.77 41.72 38.68
CA GLU A 439 40.82 40.77 38.34
C GLU A 439 40.72 40.18 36.90
N ASP A 440 39.54 40.31 36.27
CA ASP A 440 39.33 39.83 34.88
C ASP A 440 39.91 40.82 33.86
N THR A 441 40.40 41.99 34.26
CA THR A 441 40.95 43.00 33.36
C THR A 441 42.24 42.52 32.66
N VAL A 442 42.26 42.56 31.33
CA VAL A 442 43.38 42.13 30.52
C VAL A 442 44.19 43.34 30.08
N TYR A 443 45.48 43.30 30.30
CA TYR A 443 46.42 44.34 29.85
C TYR A 443 47.41 43.73 28.84
N ASN A 444 47.42 44.28 27.61
CA ASN A 444 48.32 43.87 26.53
C ASN A 444 49.36 44.96 26.30
N TYR A 445 50.67 44.62 26.38
CA TYR A 445 51.72 45.54 26.01
C TYR A 445 51.73 45.78 24.51
N ASN A 446 51.74 47.07 24.09
CA ASN A 446 51.78 47.47 22.69
C ASN A 446 52.91 48.53 22.49
N PRO A 447 54.07 48.14 21.95
CA PRO A 447 55.20 49.06 21.78
C PRO A 447 54.94 50.19 20.77
N ASN A 448 53.90 50.10 19.98
CA ASN A 448 53.52 51.13 19.01
C ASN A 448 52.71 52.28 19.63
N LEU A 449 52.29 52.16 20.89
CA LEU A 449 51.62 53.23 21.59
C LEU A 449 52.65 54.24 22.09
N PRO A 450 52.28 55.52 22.18
CA PRO A 450 53.14 56.50 22.84
C PRO A 450 53.45 56.07 24.28
N LEU A 451 54.70 56.36 24.75
CA LEU A 451 55.15 56.03 26.10
C LEU A 451 54.23 56.65 27.16
N GLY A 452 53.84 55.87 28.17
CA GLY A 452 52.96 56.32 29.25
C GLY A 452 51.47 56.31 28.88
N THR A 453 51.08 55.79 27.72
CA THR A 453 49.64 55.68 27.31
C THR A 453 49.03 54.34 27.61
N THR A 454 47.73 54.39 27.93
CA THR A 454 46.88 53.19 28.07
C THR A 454 45.56 53.42 27.33
N ASN A 455 45.27 52.58 26.35
CA ASN A 455 44.05 52.64 25.56
C ASN A 455 43.14 51.45 25.85
N LYS A 456 41.86 51.69 26.13
CA LYS A 456 40.86 50.65 26.27
C LYS A 456 40.43 50.15 24.87
N ILE A 457 40.64 48.87 24.59
CA ILE A 457 40.33 48.25 23.27
C ILE A 457 39.09 47.38 23.36
N LYS A 458 38.72 46.83 24.55
CA LYS A 458 37.46 46.10 24.74
C LYS A 458 36.73 46.59 25.98
N ASN A 459 35.42 46.79 25.86
CA ASN A 459 34.56 47.06 26.99
C ASN A 459 34.24 45.76 27.72
N ALA A 460 33.97 45.87 29.04
CA ALA A 460 33.48 44.77 29.83
C ALA A 460 32.02 44.47 29.46
N HIS A 461 31.70 43.18 29.30
CA HIS A 461 30.32 42.71 29.23
C HIS A 461 30.20 41.48 30.14
N GLU A 462 29.20 41.48 30.99
CA GLU A 462 28.84 40.29 31.78
C GLU A 462 28.38 39.16 30.89
N GLY A 463 28.68 37.92 31.26
CA GLY A 463 28.10 36.76 30.64
C GLY A 463 26.71 36.46 31.18
N TYR A 464 25.85 35.91 30.32
CA TYR A 464 24.49 35.56 30.71
C TYR A 464 24.09 34.23 30.13
N ARG A 465 23.32 33.44 30.88
CA ARG A 465 22.49 32.36 30.35
C ARG A 465 21.05 32.73 30.53
N THR A 466 20.28 32.68 29.44
CA THR A 466 18.87 33.07 29.39
C THR A 466 18.04 31.92 28.89
N GLN A 467 16.97 31.59 29.59
CA GLN A 467 15.93 30.67 29.14
C GLN A 467 14.84 31.48 28.46
N THR A 468 14.50 31.10 27.21
CA THR A 468 13.36 31.65 26.45
C THR A 468 12.22 30.67 26.47
N TYR A 469 11.02 31.17 26.73
CA TYR A 469 9.76 30.43 26.73
C TYR A 469 8.91 30.87 25.55
N LYS A 470 8.22 29.91 24.93
CA LYS A 470 7.15 30.14 23.96
C LYS A 470 5.82 30.15 24.71
N ILE A 471 5.00 31.17 24.49
CA ILE A 471 3.76 31.40 25.21
C ILE A 471 2.62 31.44 24.19
N TRP A 472 1.62 30.63 24.42
CA TRP A 472 0.38 30.67 23.65
C TRP A 472 -0.67 31.46 24.44
N LEU A 473 -1.26 32.41 23.77
CA LEU A 473 -2.29 33.29 24.31
C LEU A 473 -3.60 33.07 23.55
N VAL A 474 -4.71 33.02 24.26
CA VAL A 474 -6.05 33.03 23.66
C VAL A 474 -6.76 34.28 24.17
N ASN A 475 -7.13 35.18 23.27
CA ASN A 475 -7.70 36.46 23.58
C ASN A 475 -6.85 37.26 24.59
N GLY A 476 -5.52 37.16 24.45
CA GLY A 476 -4.55 37.85 25.32
C GLY A 476 -4.30 37.16 26.68
N GLN A 477 -4.94 36.05 26.98
CA GLN A 477 -4.69 35.30 28.23
C GLN A 477 -3.77 34.12 27.96
N GLU A 478 -2.73 33.95 28.77
CA GLU A 478 -1.78 32.85 28.69
C GLU A 478 -2.49 31.53 29.00
N VAL A 479 -2.47 30.60 28.03
CA VAL A 479 -3.05 29.26 28.16
C VAL A 479 -2.00 28.18 28.21
N LYS A 480 -0.79 28.44 27.67
CA LYS A 480 0.31 27.49 27.63
C LYS A 480 1.65 28.23 27.61
N ARG A 481 2.62 27.69 28.34
CA ARG A 481 4.01 28.17 28.35
C ARG A 481 4.94 26.95 28.29
N GLU A 482 5.90 26.99 27.39
CA GLU A 482 6.91 25.94 27.27
C GLU A 482 8.31 26.53 27.26
N ALA A 483 9.25 25.90 27.94
CA ALA A 483 10.66 26.19 27.80
C ALA A 483 11.09 25.81 26.37
N PHE A 484 11.61 26.77 25.63
CA PHE A 484 11.82 26.59 24.20
C PHE A 484 13.31 26.43 23.87
N TYR A 485 14.14 27.38 24.22
CA TYR A 485 15.60 27.29 24.04
C TYR A 485 16.35 28.14 25.08
N THR A 486 17.65 27.89 25.20
CA THR A 486 18.57 28.73 26.00
C THR A 486 19.50 29.52 25.09
N SER A 487 19.93 30.69 25.58
CA SER A 487 20.94 31.54 24.94
C SER A 487 22.07 31.79 25.89
N ASP A 488 23.29 31.56 25.47
CA ASP A 488 24.51 31.82 26.21
C ASP A 488 25.23 33.05 25.64
N TYR A 489 25.40 34.07 26.43
CA TYR A 489 26.17 35.28 26.14
C TYR A 489 27.49 35.19 26.90
N ARG A 490 28.59 35.44 26.18
CA ARG A 490 29.92 35.30 26.76
C ARG A 490 30.31 36.47 27.61
N LYS A 491 30.95 36.23 28.73
CA LYS A 491 31.66 37.26 29.47
C LYS A 491 32.82 37.81 28.62
N ILE A 492 32.90 39.11 28.53
CA ILE A 492 33.99 39.79 27.83
C ILE A 492 34.74 40.63 28.84
N ASN A 493 36.00 40.34 29.03
CA ASN A 493 36.85 41.03 29.97
C ASN A 493 37.26 42.36 29.38
N PRO A 494 37.29 43.44 30.20
CA PRO A 494 37.81 44.72 29.77
C PRO A 494 39.28 44.54 29.36
N THR A 495 39.65 44.99 28.19
CA THR A 495 41.00 44.81 27.64
C THR A 495 41.61 46.16 27.34
N TYR A 496 42.80 46.38 27.82
CA TYR A 496 43.58 47.60 27.62
C TYR A 496 44.88 47.26 26.91
N GLU A 497 45.34 48.11 26.02
CA GLU A 497 46.71 48.16 25.53
C GLU A 497 47.50 49.24 26.22
N TYR A 498 48.74 48.99 26.64
CA TYR A 498 49.56 49.92 27.34
C TYR A 498 50.99 49.91 26.83
N ASN A 499 51.70 51.03 27.00
CA ASN A 499 53.13 51.16 26.82
C ASN A 499 53.73 51.99 28.00
N ASP A 500 54.32 51.30 28.97
CA ASP A 500 55.00 51.90 30.10
C ASP A 500 56.56 51.95 29.93
N GLY A 501 57.04 51.54 28.75
CA GLY A 501 58.46 51.46 28.43
C GLY A 501 59.24 50.32 29.09
N LYS A 502 58.57 49.43 29.82
CA LYS A 502 59.19 48.30 30.53
C LYS A 502 59.02 46.97 29.85
N GLY A 503 58.19 46.91 28.80
CA GLY A 503 57.85 45.69 28.09
C GLY A 503 56.67 44.92 28.68
N PRO A 504 56.37 43.75 28.13
CA PRO A 504 55.24 42.92 28.66
C PRO A 504 55.55 42.56 30.11
N GLN A 505 54.55 42.77 30.98
CA GLN A 505 54.56 42.23 32.33
C GLN A 505 54.04 40.79 32.32
N GLU A 506 54.78 39.88 32.98
CA GLU A 506 54.38 38.47 33.12
C GLU A 506 53.07 38.27 33.89
#